data_840f1055aea92c986e1b4f4bb9b0665f
#
_entry.id   840f1055aea92c986e1b4f4bb9b0665f
#
_cell.length_a   1.000
_cell.length_b   1.000
_cell.length_c   1.000
_cell.angle_alpha   90.00
_cell.angle_beta   90.00
_cell.angle_gamma   90.00
#
_symmetry.space_group_name_H-M   'P 1'
#
loop_
_entity.id
_entity.type
_entity.pdbx_description
1 polymer ?
#
loop_
_entity_poly.entity_id
_entity_poly.type
_entity_poly.pdbx_seq_one_letter_code
_entity_poly.pdbx_strand_id
1 'polypeptide(L)'
;MSFDLKLSVQQDSTNLSPQQKKLNRLIAQIEQQKIQLKMWQQAQAEIQQQTRKTLVPLYNELYEILFGQLEQLWSSLQRDEFSKANLAQLDDKIQHFVSILNNSQVLSEQQKAKVSQINEFYQQHAAHTQSKKNKKKQTFERHEPTENDTQ
;
A
#
# COMPACT_ATOMS: atom_id res chain seq x y z
N MET A 1 17.00 33.48 2.04
CA MET A 1 17.68 34.49 2.90
C MET A 1 18.46 33.73 3.96
N SER A 2 19.79 33.75 3.85
CA SER A 2 20.66 33.11 4.82
C SER A 2 21.03 34.18 5.86
N PHE A 3 20.40 34.11 7.02
CA PHE A 3 20.79 34.94 8.14
C PHE A 3 22.05 34.34 8.78
N ASP A 4 23.17 34.96 8.51
CA ASP A 4 24.45 34.62 9.14
C ASP A 4 24.51 35.29 10.52
N LEU A 5 24.07 34.59 11.57
CA LEU A 5 24.11 35.05 12.95
C LEU A 5 25.52 34.89 13.55
N LYS A 6 26.54 35.37 12.85
CA LYS A 6 27.92 35.48 13.38
C LYS A 6 28.16 36.74 14.20
N LEU A 7 27.16 37.29 14.86
CA LEU A 7 27.31 38.35 15.81
C LEU A 7 27.29 37.77 17.23
N SER A 8 28.31 36.98 17.58
CA SER A 8 28.67 36.82 18.98
C SER A 8 29.33 38.13 19.43
N VAL A 9 28.73 38.79 20.40
CA VAL A 9 29.36 39.96 21.05
C VAL A 9 30.59 39.44 21.78
N GLN A 10 31.75 39.51 21.09
CA GLN A 10 33.05 39.30 21.73
C GLN A 10 33.36 40.48 22.59
N GLN A 11 32.88 40.46 23.83
CA GLN A 11 33.45 41.26 24.94
C GLN A 11 33.96 40.30 25.99
N ASP A 12 35.06 40.64 26.62
CA ASP A 12 35.70 39.87 27.69
C ASP A 12 34.65 39.24 28.60
N SER A 13 34.73 37.92 28.75
CA SER A 13 33.72 37.05 29.38
C SER A 13 33.39 37.38 30.86
N THR A 14 34.09 38.32 31.44
CA THR A 14 33.97 38.73 32.85
C THR A 14 32.94 39.85 33.11
N ASN A 15 32.49 40.62 32.07
CA ASN A 15 31.64 41.81 32.27
C ASN A 15 30.36 41.84 31.42
N LEU A 16 29.84 40.66 30.99
CA LEU A 16 28.61 40.61 30.20
C LEU A 16 27.37 40.90 31.07
N SER A 17 26.51 41.80 30.59
CA SER A 17 25.23 42.07 31.24
C SER A 17 24.34 40.78 31.21
N PRO A 18 23.38 40.66 32.14
CA PRO A 18 22.48 39.50 32.16
C PRO A 18 21.74 39.28 30.82
N GLN A 19 21.42 40.36 30.11
CA GLN A 19 20.76 40.31 28.80
C GLN A 19 21.69 39.78 27.69
N GLN A 20 22.96 40.16 27.70
CA GLN A 20 23.97 39.66 26.77
C GLN A 20 24.26 38.17 27.00
N LYS A 21 24.31 37.71 28.26
CA LYS A 21 24.43 36.29 28.60
C LYS A 21 23.25 35.48 28.08
N LYS A 22 22.02 36.03 28.23
CA LYS A 22 20.82 35.39 27.69
C LYS A 22 20.84 35.31 26.16
N LEU A 23 21.26 36.37 25.48
CA LEU A 23 21.40 36.42 24.03
C LEU A 23 22.42 35.37 23.54
N ASN A 24 23.60 35.29 24.12
CA ASN A 24 24.63 34.33 23.75
C ASN A 24 24.15 32.88 23.96
N ARG A 25 23.40 32.62 25.05
CA ARG A 25 22.78 31.30 25.27
C ARG A 25 21.78 30.97 24.21
N LEU A 26 20.91 31.88 23.77
CA LEU A 26 19.95 31.68 22.71
C LEU A 26 20.63 31.42 21.36
N ILE A 27 21.68 32.16 21.05
CA ILE A 27 22.48 31.96 19.83
C ILE A 27 23.07 30.56 19.84
N ALA A 28 23.70 30.12 20.94
CA ALA A 28 24.25 28.77 21.07
C ALA A 28 23.18 27.70 20.93
N GLN A 29 21.98 27.90 21.49
CA GLN A 29 20.86 26.97 21.32
C GLN A 29 20.38 26.87 19.84
N ILE A 30 20.30 28.03 19.15
CA ILE A 30 19.93 28.04 17.72
C ILE A 30 20.98 27.30 16.89
N GLU A 31 22.25 27.51 17.15
CA GLU A 31 23.33 26.80 16.43
C GLU A 31 23.27 25.28 16.69
N GLN A 32 23.05 24.88 17.93
CA GLN A 32 22.87 23.48 18.29
C GLN A 32 21.66 22.85 17.57
N GLN A 33 20.52 23.57 17.53
CA GLN A 33 19.34 23.11 16.81
C GLN A 33 19.56 23.02 15.28
N LYS A 34 20.30 23.97 14.71
CA LYS A 34 20.69 23.90 13.27
C LYS A 34 21.54 22.66 12.97
N ILE A 35 22.49 22.36 13.85
CA ILE A 35 23.33 21.15 13.71
C ILE A 35 22.45 19.89 13.80
N GLN A 36 21.56 19.81 14.78
CA GLN A 36 20.63 18.69 14.93
C GLN A 36 19.73 18.54 13.70
N LEU A 37 19.17 19.63 13.19
CA LEU A 37 18.34 19.60 11.97
C LEU A 37 19.12 19.06 10.78
N LYS A 38 20.35 19.49 10.60
CA LYS A 38 21.23 18.99 9.53
C LYS A 38 21.50 17.48 9.66
N MET A 39 21.76 17.01 10.88
CA MET A 39 21.94 15.59 11.16
C MET A 39 20.67 14.78 10.84
N TRP A 40 19.48 15.28 11.20
CA TRP A 40 18.22 14.65 10.87
C TRP A 40 17.99 14.57 9.35
N GLN A 41 18.27 15.64 8.62
CA GLN A 41 18.16 15.68 7.16
C GLN A 41 19.11 14.67 6.51
N GLN A 42 20.32 14.57 7.01
CA GLN A 42 21.29 13.59 6.52
C GLN A 42 20.85 12.16 6.82
N ALA A 43 20.40 11.87 8.05
CA ALA A 43 19.88 10.55 8.41
C ALA A 43 18.65 10.15 7.55
N GLN A 44 17.75 11.09 7.28
CA GLN A 44 16.62 10.87 6.40
C GLN A 44 17.05 10.52 4.97
N ALA A 45 18.05 11.22 4.44
CA ALA A 45 18.59 10.93 3.11
C ALA A 45 19.26 9.55 3.05
N GLU A 46 19.99 9.17 4.08
CA GLU A 46 20.62 7.86 4.21
C GLU A 46 19.59 6.73 4.28
N ILE A 47 18.52 6.90 5.07
CA ILE A 47 17.41 5.94 5.15
C ILE A 47 16.72 5.78 3.80
N GLN A 48 16.42 6.87 3.11
CA GLN A 48 15.83 6.82 1.77
C GLN A 48 16.72 6.11 0.76
N GLN A 49 18.03 6.40 0.80
CA GLN A 49 18.99 5.74 -0.08
C GLN A 49 19.07 4.24 0.22
N GLN A 50 19.11 3.84 1.48
CA GLN A 50 19.15 2.45 1.91
C GLN A 50 17.85 1.71 1.47
N THR A 51 16.70 2.35 1.66
CA THR A 51 15.41 1.82 1.22
C THR A 51 15.40 1.56 -0.29
N ARG A 52 15.86 2.52 -1.10
CA ARG A 52 15.92 2.36 -2.55
C ARG A 52 16.88 1.25 -2.98
N LYS A 53 18.01 1.10 -2.29
CA LYS A 53 19.02 0.08 -2.64
C LYS A 53 18.61 -1.35 -2.22
N THR A 54 17.90 -1.50 -1.12
CA THR A 54 17.64 -2.81 -0.52
C THR A 54 16.19 -3.24 -0.66
N LEU A 55 15.23 -2.38 -0.30
CA LEU A 55 13.82 -2.77 -0.26
C LEU A 55 13.17 -2.76 -1.65
N VAL A 56 13.49 -1.76 -2.47
CA VAL A 56 12.86 -1.67 -3.81
C VAL A 56 13.19 -2.87 -4.69
N PRO A 57 14.45 -3.31 -4.82
CA PRO A 57 14.77 -4.53 -5.58
C PRO A 57 14.08 -5.78 -5.03
N LEU A 58 14.02 -5.92 -3.71
CA LEU A 58 13.38 -7.06 -3.06
C LEU A 58 11.86 -7.10 -3.32
N TYR A 59 11.20 -5.94 -3.29
CA TYR A 59 9.79 -5.85 -3.67
C TYR A 59 9.56 -6.18 -5.15
N ASN A 60 10.45 -5.73 -6.03
CA ASN A 60 10.36 -6.07 -7.46
C ASN A 60 10.43 -7.58 -7.66
N GLU A 61 11.39 -8.25 -7.04
CA GLU A 61 11.53 -9.71 -7.10
C GLU A 61 10.30 -10.43 -6.53
N LEU A 62 9.77 -9.97 -5.39
CA LEU A 62 8.55 -10.52 -4.81
C LEU A 62 7.36 -10.43 -5.78
N TYR A 63 7.15 -9.27 -6.41
CA TYR A 63 6.04 -9.09 -7.34
C TYR A 63 6.19 -9.92 -8.62
N GLU A 64 7.40 -10.12 -9.12
CA GLU A 64 7.67 -11.02 -10.24
C GLU A 64 7.34 -12.48 -9.90
N ILE A 65 7.72 -12.94 -8.69
CA ILE A 65 7.38 -14.29 -8.21
C ILE A 65 5.86 -14.45 -8.07
N LEU A 66 5.18 -13.47 -7.46
CA LEU A 66 3.73 -13.52 -7.29
C LEU A 66 3.00 -13.53 -8.64
N PHE A 67 3.47 -12.76 -9.60
CA PHE A 67 2.92 -12.76 -10.96
C PHE A 67 3.12 -14.11 -11.64
N GLY A 68 4.31 -14.69 -11.56
CA GLY A 68 4.59 -16.03 -12.09
C GLY A 68 3.69 -17.10 -11.47
N GLN A 69 3.45 -17.05 -10.16
CA GLN A 69 2.51 -17.94 -9.48
C GLN A 69 1.06 -17.73 -9.95
N LEU A 70 0.63 -16.48 -10.14
CA LEU A 70 -0.69 -16.17 -10.70
C LEU A 70 -0.86 -16.77 -12.09
N GLU A 71 0.12 -16.64 -12.96
CA GLU A 71 0.09 -17.23 -14.31
C GLU A 71 -0.02 -18.76 -14.28
N GLN A 72 0.72 -19.41 -13.40
CA GLN A 72 0.65 -20.86 -13.23
C GLN A 72 -0.73 -21.30 -12.74
N LEU A 73 -1.27 -20.66 -11.72
CA LEU A 73 -2.60 -20.97 -11.18
C LEU A 73 -3.69 -20.73 -12.24
N TRP A 74 -3.61 -19.60 -12.95
CA TRP A 74 -4.56 -19.28 -14.02
C TRP A 74 -4.51 -20.27 -15.18
N SER A 75 -3.33 -20.67 -15.60
CA SER A 75 -3.19 -21.67 -16.66
C SER A 75 -3.59 -23.08 -16.23
N SER A 76 -3.39 -23.45 -14.96
CA SER A 76 -3.88 -24.70 -14.40
C SER A 76 -5.41 -24.73 -14.37
N LEU A 77 -6.05 -23.62 -13.95
CA LEU A 77 -7.51 -23.51 -13.97
C LEU A 77 -8.13 -23.78 -15.36
N GLN A 78 -7.41 -23.45 -16.43
CA GLN A 78 -7.88 -23.64 -17.79
C GLN A 78 -7.60 -25.03 -18.36
N ARG A 79 -6.62 -25.78 -17.83
CA ARG A 79 -6.16 -27.05 -18.40
C ARG A 79 -6.66 -28.26 -17.63
N ASP A 80 -6.81 -28.16 -16.33
CA ASP A 80 -7.00 -29.31 -15.46
C ASP A 80 -8.43 -29.42 -14.97
N GLU A 81 -8.92 -30.68 -14.84
CA GLU A 81 -10.20 -30.96 -14.21
C GLU A 81 -10.02 -31.01 -12.68
N PHE A 82 -10.56 -30.02 -12.00
CA PHE A 82 -10.51 -29.94 -10.54
C PHE A 82 -11.83 -30.37 -9.90
N SER A 83 -11.74 -30.97 -8.71
CA SER A 83 -12.91 -31.15 -7.85
C SER A 83 -13.48 -29.75 -7.43
N LYS A 84 -14.77 -29.70 -7.12
CA LYS A 84 -15.42 -28.43 -6.68
C LYS A 84 -14.73 -27.77 -5.50
N ALA A 85 -14.19 -28.54 -4.56
CA ALA A 85 -13.48 -28.04 -3.39
C ALA A 85 -12.14 -27.42 -3.80
N ASN A 86 -11.40 -28.07 -4.69
CA ASN A 86 -10.12 -27.56 -5.18
C ASN A 86 -10.30 -26.32 -6.05
N LEU A 87 -11.37 -26.25 -6.86
CA LEU A 87 -11.71 -25.06 -7.62
C LEU A 87 -11.96 -23.85 -6.72
N ALA A 88 -12.72 -24.00 -5.64
CA ALA A 88 -12.97 -22.91 -4.71
C ALA A 88 -11.68 -22.38 -4.07
N GLN A 89 -10.77 -23.28 -3.66
CA GLN A 89 -9.47 -22.90 -3.09
C GLN A 89 -8.56 -22.22 -4.13
N LEU A 90 -8.62 -22.67 -5.37
CA LEU A 90 -7.84 -22.09 -6.47
C LEU A 90 -8.34 -20.68 -6.80
N ASP A 91 -9.66 -20.51 -6.89
CA ASP A 91 -10.31 -19.21 -7.11
C ASP A 91 -9.96 -18.21 -6.01
N ASP A 92 -10.01 -18.62 -4.75
CA ASP A 92 -9.64 -17.77 -3.60
C ASP A 92 -8.17 -17.31 -3.69
N LYS A 93 -7.26 -18.22 -4.05
CA LYS A 93 -5.83 -17.90 -4.21
C LYS A 93 -5.59 -16.96 -5.38
N ILE A 94 -6.22 -17.19 -6.53
CA ILE A 94 -6.09 -16.33 -7.71
C ILE A 94 -6.60 -14.93 -7.38
N GLN A 95 -7.78 -14.79 -6.77
CA GLN A 95 -8.33 -13.50 -6.36
C GLN A 95 -7.44 -12.78 -5.35
N HIS A 96 -6.85 -13.51 -4.41
CA HIS A 96 -5.91 -12.96 -3.45
C HIS A 96 -4.67 -12.38 -4.16
N PHE A 97 -4.03 -13.11 -5.07
CA PHE A 97 -2.89 -12.62 -5.83
C PHE A 97 -3.25 -11.44 -6.73
N VAL A 98 -4.40 -11.49 -7.40
CA VAL A 98 -4.90 -10.37 -8.20
C VAL A 98 -5.06 -9.11 -7.35
N SER A 99 -5.60 -9.22 -6.13
CA SER A 99 -5.77 -8.08 -5.22
C SER A 99 -4.45 -7.44 -4.80
N ILE A 100 -3.40 -8.25 -4.58
CA ILE A 100 -2.06 -7.77 -4.25
C ILE A 100 -1.41 -7.09 -5.47
N LEU A 101 -1.47 -7.76 -6.63
CA LEU A 101 -0.80 -7.33 -7.85
C LEU A 101 -1.46 -6.11 -8.49
N ASN A 102 -2.77 -5.95 -8.35
CA ASN A 102 -3.51 -4.81 -8.90
C ASN A 102 -3.09 -3.45 -8.30
N ASN A 103 -2.59 -3.47 -7.06
CA ASN A 103 -2.08 -2.29 -6.37
C ASN A 103 -0.58 -2.05 -6.61
N SER A 104 0.08 -2.91 -7.40
CA SER A 104 1.50 -2.82 -7.65
C SER A 104 1.84 -1.79 -8.72
N GLN A 105 2.82 -0.92 -8.42
CA GLN A 105 3.39 0.01 -9.40
C GLN A 105 4.60 -0.58 -10.16
N VAL A 106 5.05 -1.77 -9.76
CA VAL A 106 6.30 -2.40 -10.23
C VAL A 106 6.10 -3.20 -11.51
N LEU A 107 4.90 -3.76 -11.71
CA LEU A 107 4.60 -4.60 -12.86
C LEU A 107 4.70 -3.84 -14.19
N SER A 108 5.19 -4.54 -15.22
CA SER A 108 5.15 -4.04 -16.60
C SER A 108 3.73 -3.84 -17.09
N GLU A 109 3.53 -3.02 -18.12
CA GLU A 109 2.20 -2.76 -18.68
C GLU A 109 1.52 -4.04 -19.21
N GLN A 110 2.29 -4.99 -19.73
CA GLN A 110 1.78 -6.29 -20.18
C GLN A 110 1.29 -7.15 -18.99
N GLN A 111 2.03 -7.16 -17.89
CA GLN A 111 1.64 -7.87 -16.67
C GLN A 111 0.40 -7.25 -16.03
N LYS A 112 0.35 -5.92 -15.96
CA LYS A 112 -0.84 -5.19 -15.48
C LYS A 112 -2.08 -5.50 -16.31
N ALA A 113 -1.96 -5.47 -17.64
CA ALA A 113 -3.07 -5.80 -18.52
C ALA A 113 -3.59 -7.22 -18.27
N LYS A 114 -2.70 -8.19 -18.04
CA LYS A 114 -3.06 -9.57 -17.73
C LYS A 114 -3.74 -9.72 -16.37
N VAL A 115 -3.23 -9.06 -15.34
CA VAL A 115 -3.85 -9.00 -14.01
C VAL A 115 -5.26 -8.38 -14.09
N SER A 116 -5.40 -7.28 -14.84
CA SER A 116 -6.69 -6.62 -15.07
C SER A 116 -7.69 -7.54 -15.76
N GLN A 117 -7.27 -8.26 -16.81
CA GLN A 117 -8.10 -9.23 -17.52
C GLN A 117 -8.61 -10.34 -16.59
N ILE A 118 -7.75 -10.89 -15.75
CA ILE A 118 -8.14 -11.91 -14.77
C ILE A 118 -9.11 -11.32 -13.74
N ASN A 119 -8.86 -10.11 -13.25
CA ASN A 119 -9.75 -9.42 -12.32
C ASN A 119 -11.14 -9.20 -12.91
N GLU A 120 -11.23 -8.72 -14.15
CA GLU A 120 -12.50 -8.51 -14.86
C GLU A 120 -13.28 -9.81 -15.02
N PHE A 121 -12.60 -10.91 -15.32
CA PHE A 121 -13.22 -12.23 -15.40
C PHE A 121 -13.92 -12.58 -14.07
N TYR A 122 -13.25 -12.41 -12.92
CA TYR A 122 -13.86 -12.72 -11.63
C TYR A 122 -14.98 -11.75 -11.27
N GLN A 123 -14.86 -10.47 -11.58
CA GLN A 123 -15.93 -9.49 -11.35
C GLN A 123 -17.20 -9.82 -12.15
N GLN A 124 -17.07 -10.19 -13.42
CA GLN A 124 -18.20 -10.60 -14.25
C GLN A 124 -18.89 -11.85 -13.72
N HIS A 125 -18.11 -12.85 -13.29
CA HIS A 125 -18.66 -14.08 -12.70
C HIS A 125 -19.34 -13.84 -11.35
N ALA A 126 -18.79 -12.98 -10.49
CA ALA A 126 -19.42 -12.60 -9.22
C ALA A 126 -20.76 -11.88 -9.44
N ALA A 127 -20.82 -10.94 -10.38
CA ALA A 127 -22.05 -10.23 -10.75
C ALA A 127 -23.13 -11.19 -11.29
N HIS A 128 -22.73 -12.17 -12.12
CA HIS A 128 -23.65 -13.16 -12.67
C HIS A 128 -24.20 -14.11 -11.60
N THR A 129 -23.40 -14.49 -10.61
CA THR A 129 -23.80 -15.36 -9.50
C THR A 129 -24.76 -14.64 -8.55
N GLN A 130 -24.52 -13.36 -8.25
CA GLN A 130 -25.44 -12.54 -7.44
C GLN A 130 -26.78 -12.30 -8.16
N SER A 131 -26.74 -12.04 -9.47
CA SER A 131 -27.98 -11.87 -10.27
C SER A 131 -28.84 -13.13 -10.27
N LYS A 132 -28.23 -14.32 -10.34
CA LYS A 132 -28.95 -15.61 -10.23
C LYS A 132 -29.53 -15.84 -8.83
N LYS A 133 -28.83 -15.48 -7.76
CA LYS A 133 -29.31 -15.57 -6.37
C LYS A 133 -30.49 -14.63 -6.14
N ASN A 134 -30.45 -13.42 -6.65
CA ASN A 134 -31.54 -12.46 -6.51
C ASN A 134 -32.79 -12.87 -7.29
N LYS A 135 -32.62 -13.42 -8.51
CA LYS A 135 -33.76 -13.96 -9.28
C LYS A 135 -34.41 -15.15 -8.57
N LYS A 136 -33.63 -16.07 -7.95
CA LYS A 136 -34.17 -17.15 -7.16
C LYS A 136 -34.92 -16.69 -5.90
N LYS A 137 -34.43 -15.67 -5.21
CA LYS A 137 -35.15 -15.08 -4.05
C LYS A 137 -36.50 -14.47 -4.46
N GLN A 138 -36.54 -13.70 -5.54
CA GLN A 138 -37.78 -13.10 -6.03
C GLN A 138 -38.80 -14.14 -6.52
N THR A 139 -38.33 -15.30 -7.04
CA THR A 139 -39.27 -16.39 -7.44
C THR A 139 -39.80 -17.12 -6.22
N PHE A 140 -39.05 -17.24 -5.13
CA PHE A 140 -39.51 -17.83 -3.87
C PHE A 140 -40.52 -16.95 -3.14
N GLU A 141 -40.29 -15.65 -3.10
CA GLU A 141 -41.21 -14.70 -2.47
C GLU A 141 -42.56 -14.53 -3.22
N ARG A 142 -42.60 -14.90 -4.52
CA ARG A 142 -43.86 -14.91 -5.30
C ARG A 142 -44.68 -16.17 -5.14
N HIS A 143 -44.22 -17.21 -4.43
CA HIS A 143 -44.89 -18.51 -4.28
C HIS A 143 -45.21 -18.81 -2.80
N GLU A 144 -45.32 -17.84 -1.90
CA GLU A 144 -46.00 -18.05 -0.65
C GLU A 144 -47.54 -18.03 -0.90
N PRO A 145 -48.22 -19.17 -0.75
CA PRO A 145 -49.67 -19.16 -0.81
C PRO A 145 -50.17 -18.40 0.40
N THR A 146 -50.92 -17.34 0.18
CA THR A 146 -51.75 -16.69 1.18
C THR A 146 -52.78 -17.72 1.70
N GLU A 147 -52.45 -18.43 2.78
CA GLU A 147 -53.44 -19.07 3.64
C GLU A 147 -54.21 -18.01 4.40
N ASN A 148 -55.27 -17.51 3.78
CA ASN A 148 -56.37 -16.90 4.48
C ASN A 148 -57.63 -17.20 3.67
N ASP A 149 -58.28 -18.31 4.04
CA ASP A 149 -59.71 -18.47 4.01
C ASP A 149 -60.08 -19.83 4.65
N THR A 150 -60.42 -19.81 5.90
CA THR A 150 -61.49 -20.71 6.41
C THR A 150 -62.14 -20.07 7.65
N GLN A 151 -63.37 -19.78 7.49
CA GLN A 151 -64.39 -19.54 8.50
C GLN A 151 -64.35 -20.58 9.62
#